data_b77666a7f2b4adaddb58c9534bd0ff69
#
_entry.id   b77666a7f2b4adaddb58c9534bd0ff69
#
_cell.length_a   1.000
_cell.length_b   1.000
_cell.length_c   1.000
_cell.angle_alpha   90.00
_cell.angle_beta   90.00
_cell.angle_gamma   90.00
#
_symmetry.space_group_name_H-M   'P 1'
#
loop_
_entity.id
_entity.type
_entity.pdbx_description
1 polymer ?
#
loop_
_entity_poly.entity_id
_entity_poly.type
_entity_poly.pdbx_seq_one_letter_code
_entity_poly.pdbx_strand_id
1 'polypeptide(L)'
;IIGGDFNIIPDQIDVYDYRKYENDALFKLEIRKKFREIINLGFQDIYRYFNKDKQDYTFWYYMAGSWQKNHGMRIDHFLVSNNLLNNIKNININKKPRSKLKPSDHTPIELEII
;
A
#
# COMPACT_ATOMS: atom_id res chain seq x y z
N ILE A 1 3.44 -11.15 11.38
CA ILE A 1 2.90 -9.92 10.75
C ILE A 1 4.02 -8.92 10.58
N ILE A 2 4.17 -8.40 9.38
CA ILE A 2 5.14 -7.35 9.06
C ILE A 2 4.36 -6.15 8.53
N GLY A 3 4.45 -5.01 9.21
CA GLY A 3 3.70 -3.82 8.80
C GLY A 3 4.56 -2.57 8.79
N GLY A 4 4.26 -1.64 7.89
CA GLY A 4 4.91 -0.35 7.82
C GLY A 4 5.06 0.20 6.41
N ASP A 5 5.88 1.24 6.31
CA ASP A 5 6.25 1.85 5.03
C ASP A 5 7.37 1.05 4.38
N PHE A 6 7.06 0.40 3.27
CA PHE A 6 8.04 -0.40 2.52
C PHE A 6 8.71 0.39 1.41
N ASN A 7 8.18 1.56 1.08
CA ASN A 7 8.60 2.33 -0.09
C ASN A 7 8.57 1.50 -1.38
N ILE A 8 7.54 0.65 -1.50
CA ILE A 8 7.35 -0.22 -2.66
C ILE A 8 5.92 -0.07 -3.17
N ILE A 9 5.77 0.21 -4.46
CA ILE A 9 4.51 0.12 -5.19
C ILE A 9 4.45 -1.30 -5.76
N PRO A 10 3.60 -2.20 -5.23
CA PRO A 10 3.67 -3.62 -5.59
C PRO A 10 3.26 -3.92 -7.03
N ASP A 11 2.28 -3.20 -7.58
CA ASP A 11 1.75 -3.46 -8.90
C ASP A 11 1.18 -2.18 -9.53
N GLN A 12 0.80 -2.26 -10.80
CA GLN A 12 0.26 -1.14 -11.56
C GLN A 12 -0.97 -0.52 -10.89
N ILE A 13 -1.84 -1.33 -10.29
CA ILE A 13 -3.04 -0.87 -9.59
C ILE A 13 -2.73 -0.06 -8.33
N ASP A 14 -1.52 -0.14 -7.82
CA ASP A 14 -1.12 0.48 -6.55
C ASP A 14 -0.59 1.90 -6.70
N VAL A 15 -0.71 2.48 -7.88
CA VAL A 15 -0.37 3.87 -8.17
C VAL A 15 -1.36 4.42 -9.19
N TYR A 16 -1.63 5.72 -9.12
CA TYR A 16 -2.68 6.33 -9.95
C TYR A 16 -2.37 6.29 -11.47
N ASP A 17 -1.09 6.33 -11.85
CA ASP A 17 -0.65 6.19 -13.24
C ASP A 17 0.74 5.56 -13.29
N TYR A 18 0.78 4.24 -13.43
CA TYR A 18 2.03 3.48 -13.38
C TYR A 18 3.03 3.89 -14.46
N ARG A 19 2.56 4.41 -15.60
CA ARG A 19 3.43 4.81 -16.71
C ARG A 19 4.35 5.96 -16.34
N LYS A 20 3.94 6.80 -15.39
CA LYS A 20 4.77 7.90 -14.87
C LYS A 20 5.84 7.42 -13.90
N TYR A 21 5.73 6.18 -13.42
CA TYR A 21 6.59 5.63 -12.35
C TYR A 21 7.46 4.47 -12.79
N GLU A 22 7.48 4.12 -14.07
CA GLU A 22 8.24 2.97 -14.58
C GLU A 22 9.72 3.01 -14.21
N ASN A 23 10.32 4.20 -14.15
CA ASN A 23 11.72 4.38 -13.78
C ASN A 23 11.90 4.90 -12.34
N ASP A 24 10.81 5.02 -11.58
CA ASP A 24 10.86 5.47 -10.20
C ASP A 24 11.39 4.37 -9.29
N ALA A 25 12.21 4.75 -8.29
CA ALA A 25 12.80 3.80 -7.35
C ALA A 25 11.74 2.95 -6.62
N LEU A 26 10.54 3.50 -6.40
CA LEU A 26 9.45 2.80 -5.69
C LEU A 26 8.75 1.75 -6.57
N PHE A 27 8.92 1.82 -7.89
CA PHE A 27 8.22 0.95 -8.84
C PHE A 27 9.15 0.16 -9.76
N LYS A 28 10.46 0.20 -9.55
CA LYS A 28 11.40 -0.58 -10.36
C LYS A 28 11.11 -2.06 -10.26
N LEU A 29 11.31 -2.78 -11.36
CA LEU A 29 11.04 -4.20 -11.42
C LEU A 29 11.82 -4.99 -10.36
N GLU A 30 13.09 -4.63 -10.09
CA GLU A 30 13.90 -5.29 -9.06
C GLU A 30 13.26 -5.18 -7.68
N ILE A 31 12.70 -4.02 -7.36
CA ILE A 31 12.04 -3.75 -6.07
C ILE A 31 10.74 -4.57 -5.96
N ARG A 32 9.94 -4.59 -7.03
CA ARG A 32 8.72 -5.38 -7.07
C ARG A 32 9.01 -6.88 -6.98
N LYS A 33 10.10 -7.35 -7.59
CA LYS A 33 10.55 -8.74 -7.46
C LYS A 33 10.91 -9.09 -6.01
N LYS A 34 11.60 -8.20 -5.31
CA LYS A 34 11.95 -8.41 -3.89
C LYS A 34 10.71 -8.53 -3.01
N PHE A 35 9.71 -7.68 -3.25
CA PHE A 35 8.42 -7.77 -2.55
C PHE A 35 7.76 -9.12 -2.81
N ARG A 36 7.75 -9.56 -4.07
CA ARG A 36 7.19 -10.85 -4.47
C ARG A 36 7.94 -12.03 -3.84
N GLU A 37 9.27 -11.92 -3.70
CA GLU A 37 10.08 -12.94 -3.02
C GLU A 37 9.64 -13.12 -1.57
N ILE A 38 9.37 -12.02 -0.85
CA ILE A 38 8.88 -12.09 0.53
C ILE A 38 7.51 -12.78 0.57
N ILE A 39 6.61 -12.42 -0.33
CA ILE A 39 5.29 -13.07 -0.42
C ILE A 39 5.46 -14.58 -0.66
N ASN A 40 6.38 -14.97 -1.55
CA ASN A 40 6.62 -16.37 -1.89
C ASN A 40 7.22 -17.18 -0.73
N LEU A 41 7.72 -16.52 0.33
CA LEU A 41 8.14 -17.19 1.56
C LEU A 41 6.97 -17.68 2.42
N GLY A 42 5.74 -17.36 2.05
CA GLY A 42 4.55 -17.78 2.80
C GLY A 42 3.78 -16.63 3.43
N PHE A 43 3.82 -15.44 2.82
CA PHE A 43 3.09 -14.25 3.26
C PHE A 43 2.02 -13.85 2.26
N GLN A 44 1.10 -13.02 2.70
CA GLN A 44 0.12 -12.35 1.85
C GLN A 44 0.17 -10.84 2.08
N ASP A 45 0.09 -10.08 1.00
CA ASP A 45 -0.24 -8.65 1.04
C ASP A 45 -1.72 -8.55 1.41
N ILE A 46 -2.01 -8.23 2.66
CA ILE A 46 -3.36 -8.38 3.20
C ILE A 46 -4.36 -7.42 2.54
N TYR A 47 -3.96 -6.20 2.26
CA TYR A 47 -4.87 -5.29 1.57
C TYR A 47 -5.32 -5.88 0.23
N ARG A 48 -4.37 -6.36 -0.57
CA ARG A 48 -4.66 -6.93 -1.89
C ARG A 48 -5.40 -8.27 -1.78
N TYR A 49 -5.12 -9.04 -0.74
CA TYR A 49 -5.82 -10.30 -0.48
C TYR A 49 -7.33 -10.08 -0.31
N PHE A 50 -7.73 -9.05 0.44
CA PHE A 50 -9.14 -8.74 0.68
C PHE A 50 -9.76 -7.83 -0.38
N ASN A 51 -8.96 -7.12 -1.17
CA ASN A 51 -9.42 -6.11 -2.13
C ASN A 51 -8.72 -6.31 -3.48
N LYS A 52 -9.04 -7.39 -4.17
CA LYS A 52 -8.29 -7.85 -5.37
C LYS A 52 -8.22 -6.82 -6.49
N ASP A 53 -9.29 -6.05 -6.70
CA ASP A 53 -9.41 -5.14 -7.83
C ASP A 53 -9.56 -3.68 -7.40
N LYS A 54 -9.43 -3.37 -6.12
CA LYS A 54 -9.63 -2.01 -5.62
C LYS A 54 -8.35 -1.20 -5.70
N GLN A 55 -8.40 -0.08 -6.43
CA GLN A 55 -7.32 0.88 -6.49
C GLN A 55 -7.48 1.89 -5.34
N ASP A 56 -6.53 1.86 -4.41
CA ASP A 56 -6.51 2.78 -3.29
C ASP A 56 -5.07 3.05 -2.84
N TYR A 57 -4.87 4.10 -2.03
CA TYR A 57 -3.55 4.61 -1.76
C TYR A 57 -3.34 4.91 -0.28
N THR A 58 -2.06 4.93 0.14
CA THR A 58 -1.64 5.25 1.51
C THR A 58 -0.79 6.52 1.58
N PHE A 59 -0.39 7.06 0.43
CA PHE A 59 0.52 8.18 0.31
C PHE A 59 0.12 9.09 -0.84
N TRP A 60 0.21 10.41 -0.62
CA TRP A 60 0.03 11.44 -1.64
C TRP A 60 1.05 12.54 -1.40
N TYR A 61 1.82 12.92 -2.41
CA TYR A 61 2.71 14.08 -2.30
C TYR A 61 1.93 15.32 -1.86
N TYR A 62 2.59 16.24 -1.16
CA TYR A 62 1.97 17.49 -0.76
C TYR A 62 1.73 18.43 -1.93
N MET A 63 2.61 18.38 -2.94
CA MET A 63 2.63 19.34 -4.06
C MET A 63 1.74 18.89 -5.21
N ALA A 64 1.55 19.81 -6.18
CA ALA A 64 0.83 19.59 -7.44
C ALA A 64 -0.63 19.15 -7.26
N GLY A 65 -1.24 19.40 -6.10
CA GLY A 65 -2.62 19.02 -5.82
C GLY A 65 -2.86 17.51 -5.80
N SER A 66 -1.84 16.73 -5.45
CA SER A 66 -1.92 15.25 -5.49
C SER A 66 -3.04 14.68 -4.66
N TRP A 67 -3.27 15.21 -3.45
CA TRP A 67 -4.37 14.77 -2.60
C TRP A 67 -5.73 15.07 -3.22
N GLN A 68 -5.93 16.31 -3.67
CA GLN A 68 -7.20 16.75 -4.26
C GLN A 68 -7.54 16.00 -5.54
N LYS A 69 -6.52 15.63 -6.32
CA LYS A 69 -6.68 14.85 -7.57
C LYS A 69 -6.69 13.36 -7.32
N ASN A 70 -6.44 12.92 -6.10
CA ASN A 70 -6.25 11.52 -5.72
C ASN A 70 -5.13 10.84 -6.52
N HIS A 71 -4.04 11.55 -6.73
CA HIS A 71 -2.83 11.03 -7.37
C HIS A 71 -1.91 10.42 -6.32
N GLY A 72 -2.29 9.26 -5.82
CA GLY A 72 -1.60 8.59 -4.73
C GLY A 72 -0.90 7.30 -5.14
N MET A 73 -0.32 6.66 -4.14
CA MET A 73 0.33 5.35 -4.27
C MET A 73 0.18 4.56 -2.97
N ARG A 74 0.11 3.25 -3.10
CA ARG A 74 0.02 2.35 -1.95
C ARG A 74 1.41 1.80 -1.67
N ILE A 75 2.07 2.33 -0.65
CA ILE A 75 3.44 1.98 -0.28
C ILE A 75 3.59 1.52 1.18
N ASP A 76 2.52 1.61 1.95
CA ASP A 76 2.43 1.08 3.31
C ASP A 76 1.64 -0.22 3.26
N HIS A 77 2.20 -1.29 3.83
CA HIS A 77 1.64 -2.62 3.69
C HIS A 77 1.60 -3.37 5.01
N PHE A 78 0.67 -4.33 5.11
CA PHE A 78 0.72 -5.42 6.07
C PHE A 78 0.91 -6.72 5.32
N LEU A 79 2.01 -7.42 5.62
CA LEU A 79 2.25 -8.77 5.15
C LEU A 79 1.96 -9.73 6.30
N VAL A 80 1.10 -10.70 6.06
CA VAL A 80 0.66 -11.65 7.08
C VAL A 80 0.99 -13.05 6.61
N SER A 81 1.59 -13.85 7.49
CA SER A 81 1.91 -15.25 7.17
C SER A 81 0.62 -16.04 6.92
N ASN A 82 0.70 -17.00 6.00
CA ASN A 82 -0.47 -17.76 5.56
C ASN A 82 -1.21 -18.47 6.70
N ASN A 83 -0.49 -18.91 7.73
CA ASN A 83 -1.11 -19.58 8.89
C ASN A 83 -1.95 -18.64 9.77
N LEU A 84 -1.85 -17.34 9.60
CA LEU A 84 -2.63 -16.36 10.36
C LEU A 84 -3.80 -15.76 9.56
N LEU A 85 -3.99 -16.16 8.31
CA LEU A 85 -5.04 -15.57 7.46
C LEU A 85 -6.43 -15.65 8.08
N ASN A 86 -6.75 -16.78 8.72
CA ASN A 86 -8.05 -16.97 9.36
C ASN A 86 -8.27 -16.09 10.60
N ASN A 87 -7.21 -15.48 11.11
CA ASN A 87 -7.27 -14.57 12.26
C ASN A 87 -7.40 -13.11 11.84
N ILE A 88 -7.36 -12.80 10.55
CA ILE A 88 -7.50 -11.43 10.06
C ILE A 88 -8.97 -11.16 9.78
N LYS A 89 -9.52 -10.20 10.51
CA LYS A 89 -10.92 -9.81 10.37
C LYS A 89 -11.10 -8.76 9.29
N ASN A 90 -10.22 -7.75 9.25
CA ASN A 90 -10.37 -6.64 8.32
C ASN A 90 -9.05 -5.88 8.15
N ILE A 91 -8.92 -5.19 7.03
CA ILE A 91 -7.88 -4.20 6.78
C ILE A 91 -8.53 -2.95 6.18
N ASN A 92 -8.10 -1.79 6.63
CA ASN A 92 -8.67 -0.52 6.20
C ASN A 92 -7.57 0.53 5.99
N ILE A 93 -7.73 1.33 4.93
CA ILE A 93 -6.94 2.54 4.73
C ILE A 93 -7.76 3.70 5.28
N ASN A 94 -7.32 4.28 6.39
CA ASN A 94 -8.04 5.37 7.06
C ASN A 94 -7.58 6.71 6.53
N LYS A 95 -8.35 7.31 5.63
CA LYS A 95 -7.98 8.56 4.96
C LYS A 95 -8.27 9.83 5.78
N LYS A 96 -8.97 9.73 6.90
CA LYS A 96 -9.34 10.89 7.72
C LYS A 96 -8.13 11.73 8.15
N PRO A 97 -7.04 11.14 8.69
CA PRO A 97 -5.89 11.95 9.10
C PRO A 97 -5.25 12.72 7.94
N ARG A 98 -5.25 12.16 6.73
CA ARG A 98 -4.65 12.82 5.56
C ARG A 98 -5.46 14.06 5.14
N SER A 99 -6.74 14.11 5.45
CA SER A 99 -7.64 15.22 5.11
C SER A 99 -7.58 16.39 6.10
N LYS A 100 -6.84 16.27 7.20
CA LYS A 100 -6.74 17.31 8.23
C LYS A 100 -5.75 18.40 7.85
N LEU A 101 -5.72 19.50 8.64
CA LEU A 101 -4.71 20.55 8.50
C LEU A 101 -3.33 20.00 8.88
N LYS A 102 -2.30 20.35 8.08
CA LYS A 102 -0.92 19.93 8.27
C LYS A 102 -0.78 18.41 8.47
N PRO A 103 -1.34 17.59 7.57
CA PRO A 103 -1.29 16.15 7.74
C PRO A 103 0.09 15.60 7.38
N SER A 104 0.34 14.33 7.76
CA SER A 104 1.40 13.54 7.14
C SER A 104 1.06 13.32 5.65
N ASP A 105 2.06 13.09 4.82
CA ASP A 105 1.84 12.67 3.42
C ASP A 105 1.38 11.21 3.31
N HIS A 106 1.56 10.43 4.39
CA HIS A 106 0.97 9.10 4.55
C HIS A 106 -0.37 9.17 5.28
N THR A 107 -1.18 8.11 5.11
CA THR A 107 -2.35 7.89 5.95
C THR A 107 -2.27 6.51 6.60
N PRO A 108 -2.84 6.31 7.82
CA PRO A 108 -2.72 5.02 8.51
C PRO A 108 -3.41 3.88 7.78
N ILE A 109 -2.80 2.71 7.85
CA ILE A 109 -3.45 1.44 7.53
C ILE A 109 -3.76 0.74 8.86
N GLU A 110 -4.93 0.13 8.92
CA GLU A 110 -5.45 -0.47 10.16
C GLU A 110 -5.78 -1.94 9.90
N LEU A 111 -5.16 -2.81 10.71
CA LEU A 111 -5.37 -4.26 10.63
C LEU A 111 -6.14 -4.70 11.87
N GLU A 112 -7.27 -5.38 11.65
CA GLU A 112 -8.08 -5.94 12.74
C GLU A 112 -7.88 -7.44 12.80
N ILE A 113 -7.49 -7.92 13.99
CA ILE A 113 -7.19 -9.33 14.24
C ILE A 113 -8.22 -9.89 15.22
N ILE A 114 -8.65 -11.12 14.97
CA ILE A 114 -9.59 -11.83 15.84
C ILE A 114 -8.82 -12.56 16.95
#